data_8ce60a6992851fe38915ece33c09678f
#
_entry.id   8ce60a6992851fe38915ece33c09678f
#
_cell.length_a   1.000
_cell.length_b   1.000
_cell.length_c   1.000
_cell.angle_alpha   90.00
_cell.angle_beta   90.00
_cell.angle_gamma   90.00
#
_symmetry.space_group_name_H-M   'P 1'
#
loop_
_entity.id
_entity.type
_entity.pdbx_description
1 polymer ?
#
loop_
_entity_poly.entity_id
_entity_poly.type
_entity_poly.pdbx_seq_one_letter_code
_entity_poly.pdbx_strand_id
1 'polypeptide(L)'
;EADVELSALELRLADLTREVAANGGGDDELFQHLSILSANLARLTADTRYRMSATGAYAQIVSERLEGLNPQRVPGYQSLIDFTERRLLPAVRTCETFTKRLEDLSERASGVSSLIRTRIETTLSQQSTDLLRSMNQRTQMQLRLQQTVEGLSVLAISYYAIGIIGYIMKPAMHYVP
;
A
#
# COMPACT_ATOMS: atom_id res chain seq x y z
N GLU A 1 15.64 -24.45 11.03
CA GLU A 1 15.91 -23.01 11.28
C GLU A 1 15.08 -22.15 10.34
N ALA A 2 15.18 -22.30 9.03
CA ALA A 2 14.38 -21.53 8.04
C ALA A 2 12.86 -21.72 8.18
N ASP A 3 12.38 -22.94 8.51
CA ASP A 3 10.94 -23.20 8.71
C ASP A 3 10.39 -22.51 9.96
N VAL A 4 11.19 -22.43 11.03
CA VAL A 4 10.83 -21.68 12.24
C VAL A 4 10.74 -20.18 11.94
N GLU A 5 11.68 -19.65 11.16
CA GLU A 5 11.69 -18.25 10.73
C GLU A 5 10.47 -17.95 9.84
N LEU A 6 10.14 -18.84 8.90
CA LEU A 6 8.95 -18.70 8.04
C LEU A 6 7.67 -18.68 8.88
N SER A 7 7.52 -19.59 9.85
CA SER A 7 6.36 -19.64 10.74
C SER A 7 6.22 -18.38 11.60
N ALA A 8 7.32 -17.80 12.04
CA ALA A 8 7.31 -16.52 12.76
C ALA A 8 6.84 -15.36 11.87
N LEU A 9 7.24 -15.34 10.60
CA LEU A 9 6.81 -14.34 9.62
C LEU A 9 5.32 -14.50 9.26
N GLU A 10 4.82 -15.75 9.17
CA GLU A 10 3.40 -16.03 8.95
C GLU A 10 2.52 -15.47 10.08
N LEU A 11 2.92 -15.70 11.34
CA LEU A 11 2.21 -15.15 12.49
C LEU A 11 2.23 -13.63 12.49
N ARG A 12 3.37 -13.02 12.20
CA ARG A 12 3.50 -11.57 12.16
C ARG A 12 2.66 -10.94 11.05
N LEU A 13 2.58 -11.57 9.87
CA LEU A 13 1.68 -11.10 8.80
C LEU A 13 0.21 -11.23 9.20
N ALA A 14 -0.17 -12.31 9.87
CA ALA A 14 -1.53 -12.50 10.35
C ALA A 14 -1.93 -11.44 11.38
N ASP A 15 -1.01 -11.04 12.27
CA ASP A 15 -1.24 -9.97 13.24
C ASP A 15 -1.39 -8.61 12.55
N LEU A 16 -0.47 -8.26 11.65
CA LEU A 16 -0.57 -7.03 10.86
C LEU A 16 -1.86 -6.96 10.02
N THR A 17 -2.26 -8.09 9.43
CA THR A 17 -3.51 -8.16 8.64
C THR A 17 -4.74 -7.89 9.51
N ARG A 18 -4.76 -8.41 10.75
CA ARG A 18 -5.85 -8.11 11.72
C ARG A 18 -5.87 -6.64 12.13
N GLU A 19 -4.71 -6.05 12.34
CA GLU A 19 -4.56 -4.65 12.70
C GLU A 19 -5.03 -3.72 11.58
N VAL A 20 -4.68 -4.02 10.33
CA VAL A 20 -5.19 -3.33 9.14
C VAL A 20 -6.72 -3.43 9.05
N ALA A 21 -7.29 -4.61 9.30
CA ALA A 21 -8.74 -4.82 9.25
C ALA A 21 -9.49 -4.10 10.38
N ALA A 22 -8.88 -3.98 11.56
CA ALA A 22 -9.45 -3.29 12.71
C ALA A 22 -9.38 -1.76 12.64
N ASN A 23 -8.77 -1.17 11.59
CA ASN A 23 -8.46 0.26 11.50
C ASN A 23 -7.66 0.79 12.72
N GLY A 24 -6.90 -0.08 13.37
CA GLY A 24 -6.29 0.13 14.69
C GLY A 24 -4.83 0.54 14.63
N GLY A 25 -4.44 1.51 13.81
CA GLY A 25 -3.07 1.99 13.79
C GLY A 25 -2.87 3.13 12.79
N GLY A 26 -1.77 3.86 12.88
CA GLY A 26 -1.37 4.78 11.84
C GLY A 26 -0.98 3.99 10.57
N ASP A 27 -1.59 4.32 9.45
CA ASP A 27 -1.31 3.64 8.17
C ASP A 27 0.20 3.66 7.82
N ASP A 28 0.93 4.70 8.22
CA ASP A 28 2.38 4.82 8.02
C ASP A 28 3.17 3.80 8.86
N GLU A 29 2.79 3.57 10.11
CA GLU A 29 3.43 2.61 11.00
C GLU A 29 3.20 1.17 10.51
N LEU A 30 1.96 0.86 10.13
CA LEU A 30 1.60 -0.42 9.52
C LEU A 30 2.38 -0.68 8.23
N PHE A 31 2.53 0.34 7.40
CA PHE A 31 3.31 0.24 6.16
C PHE A 31 4.80 -0.02 6.44
N GLN A 32 5.37 0.62 7.45
CA GLN A 32 6.77 0.37 7.86
C GLN A 32 6.96 -1.07 8.36
N HIS A 33 6.08 -1.56 9.24
CA HIS A 33 6.14 -2.94 9.74
C HIS A 33 6.03 -3.97 8.60
N LEU A 34 5.14 -3.72 7.65
CA LEU A 34 4.98 -4.59 6.49
C LEU A 34 6.17 -4.54 5.55
N SER A 35 6.80 -3.38 5.40
CA SER A 35 8.03 -3.22 4.61
C SER A 35 9.19 -4.03 5.21
N ILE A 36 9.34 -4.00 6.53
CA ILE A 36 10.35 -4.81 7.25
C ILE A 36 10.06 -6.30 7.08
N LEU A 37 8.79 -6.71 7.20
CA LEU A 37 8.38 -8.10 6.97
C LEU A 37 8.70 -8.55 5.55
N SER A 38 8.37 -7.73 4.55
CA SER A 38 8.66 -8.02 3.13
C SER A 38 10.16 -8.14 2.85
N ALA A 39 10.99 -7.30 3.48
CA ALA A 39 12.44 -7.39 3.39
C ALA A 39 12.98 -8.70 3.99
N ASN A 40 12.45 -9.15 5.14
CA ASN A 40 12.81 -10.42 5.75
C ASN A 40 12.38 -11.61 4.88
N LEU A 41 11.19 -11.56 4.26
CA LEU A 41 10.74 -12.57 3.31
C LEU A 41 11.66 -12.64 2.08
N ALA A 42 12.03 -11.50 1.52
CA ALA A 42 12.94 -11.43 0.38
C ALA A 42 14.32 -12.04 0.73
N ARG A 43 14.84 -11.74 1.92
CA ARG A 43 16.09 -12.33 2.43
C ARG A 43 15.97 -13.85 2.56
N LEU A 44 14.92 -14.33 3.24
CA LEU A 44 14.71 -15.77 3.45
C LEU A 44 14.55 -16.51 2.10
N THR A 45 13.87 -15.88 1.14
CA THR A 45 13.74 -16.40 -0.24
C THR A 45 15.10 -16.50 -0.91
N ALA A 46 15.92 -15.46 -0.86
CA ALA A 46 17.25 -15.46 -1.45
C ALA A 46 18.15 -16.54 -0.85
N ASP A 47 18.10 -16.69 0.48
CA ASP A 47 18.95 -17.64 1.22
C ASP A 47 18.55 -19.11 0.97
N THR A 48 17.27 -19.37 0.65
CA THR A 48 16.75 -20.74 0.54
C THR A 48 16.53 -21.21 -0.90
N ARG A 49 16.22 -20.31 -1.84
CA ARG A 49 15.79 -20.60 -3.21
C ARG A 49 16.72 -21.58 -3.94
N TYR A 50 18.02 -21.29 -3.93
CA TYR A 50 18.99 -22.15 -4.63
C TYR A 50 19.02 -23.57 -4.07
N ARG A 51 19.03 -23.70 -2.73
CA ARG A 51 19.07 -25.00 -2.05
C ARG A 51 17.81 -25.81 -2.27
N MET A 52 16.64 -25.19 -2.22
CA MET A 52 15.36 -25.86 -2.45
C MET A 52 15.24 -26.33 -3.91
N SER A 53 15.59 -25.50 -4.87
CA SER A 53 15.61 -25.85 -6.29
C SER A 53 16.59 -26.98 -6.58
N ALA A 54 17.81 -26.93 -6.03
CA ALA A 54 18.79 -27.97 -6.19
C ALA A 54 18.33 -29.31 -5.57
N THR A 55 17.64 -29.28 -4.41
CA THR A 55 17.08 -30.48 -3.78
C THR A 55 16.10 -31.19 -4.70
N GLY A 56 15.19 -30.46 -5.35
CA GLY A 56 14.24 -31.01 -6.33
C GLY A 56 14.97 -31.66 -7.53
N ALA A 57 15.95 -30.95 -8.10
CA ALA A 57 16.71 -31.46 -9.24
C ALA A 57 17.51 -32.74 -8.88
N TYR A 58 18.15 -32.76 -7.71
CA TYR A 58 18.87 -33.95 -7.25
C TYR A 58 17.92 -35.13 -6.97
N ALA A 59 16.75 -34.88 -6.41
CA ALA A 59 15.76 -35.91 -6.17
C ALA A 59 15.32 -36.58 -7.49
N GLN A 60 15.09 -35.79 -8.52
CA GLN A 60 14.77 -36.29 -9.83
C GLN A 60 15.89 -37.14 -10.43
N ILE A 61 17.14 -36.69 -10.38
CA ILE A 61 18.31 -37.44 -10.83
C ILE A 61 18.43 -38.78 -10.09
N VAL A 62 18.19 -38.78 -8.77
CA VAL A 62 18.21 -40.03 -7.95
C VAL A 62 17.14 -40.98 -8.42
N SER A 63 15.92 -40.52 -8.66
CA SER A 63 14.81 -41.37 -9.13
C SER A 63 15.11 -41.97 -10.52
N GLU A 64 15.57 -41.16 -11.48
CA GLU A 64 15.94 -41.63 -12.82
C GLU A 64 17.08 -42.68 -12.78
N ARG A 65 18.07 -42.48 -11.93
CA ARG A 65 19.18 -43.45 -11.78
C ARG A 65 18.72 -44.75 -11.11
N LEU A 66 17.83 -44.69 -10.13
CA LEU A 66 17.28 -45.88 -9.47
C LEU A 66 16.44 -46.73 -10.44
N GLU A 67 15.65 -46.10 -11.29
CA GLU A 67 14.91 -46.76 -12.35
C GLU A 67 15.85 -47.42 -13.35
N GLY A 68 16.91 -46.72 -13.77
CA GLY A 68 17.91 -47.22 -14.72
C GLY A 68 18.74 -48.40 -14.21
N LEU A 69 18.92 -48.53 -12.88
CA LEU A 69 19.67 -49.64 -12.28
C LEU A 69 18.87 -50.97 -12.28
N ASN A 70 17.54 -50.91 -12.47
CA ASN A 70 16.63 -52.08 -12.48
C ASN A 70 16.98 -53.11 -11.36
N PRO A 71 17.00 -52.69 -10.08
CA PRO A 71 17.43 -53.56 -8.99
C PRO A 71 16.48 -54.75 -8.79
N GLN A 72 17.06 -55.95 -8.75
CA GLN A 72 16.25 -57.18 -8.51
C GLN A 72 15.88 -57.27 -7.00
N ARG A 73 14.61 -57.63 -6.78
CA ARG A 73 14.12 -57.89 -5.41
C ARG A 73 14.66 -59.21 -4.87
N VAL A 74 15.31 -59.14 -3.69
CA VAL A 74 15.71 -60.30 -2.94
C VAL A 74 14.66 -60.57 -1.88
N PRO A 75 14.05 -61.78 -1.84
CA PRO A 75 13.04 -62.14 -0.86
C PRO A 75 13.56 -61.97 0.58
N GLY A 76 12.79 -61.29 1.44
CA GLY A 76 13.16 -61.03 2.83
C GLY A 76 13.97 -59.74 3.05
N TYR A 77 14.39 -59.04 2.01
CA TYR A 77 15.11 -57.76 2.11
C TYR A 77 14.34 -56.62 1.48
N GLN A 78 14.52 -55.44 2.02
CA GLN A 78 13.94 -54.20 1.46
C GLN A 78 14.70 -53.81 0.18
N SER A 79 13.96 -53.50 -0.87
CA SER A 79 14.53 -53.00 -2.12
C SER A 79 15.21 -51.63 -1.91
N LEU A 80 16.28 -51.38 -2.67
CA LEU A 80 16.95 -50.06 -2.66
C LEU A 80 15.99 -48.93 -3.09
N ILE A 81 15.10 -49.22 -4.05
CA ILE A 81 14.06 -48.26 -4.48
C ILE A 81 13.13 -47.94 -3.31
N ASP A 82 12.50 -48.98 -2.69
CA ASP A 82 11.59 -48.78 -1.57
C ASP A 82 12.24 -48.02 -0.39
N PHE A 83 13.51 -48.30 -0.13
CA PHE A 83 14.27 -47.60 0.92
C PHE A 83 14.48 -46.13 0.61
N THR A 84 14.88 -45.82 -0.62
CA THR A 84 15.19 -44.44 -1.04
C THR A 84 13.90 -43.63 -1.14
N GLU A 85 12.83 -44.18 -1.77
CA GLU A 85 11.54 -43.50 -1.88
C GLU A 85 10.94 -43.15 -0.52
N ARG A 86 10.95 -44.10 0.43
CA ARG A 86 10.39 -43.86 1.77
C ARG A 86 11.10 -42.76 2.55
N ARG A 87 12.36 -42.46 2.25
CA ARG A 87 13.15 -41.44 2.96
C ARG A 87 13.30 -40.16 2.16
N LEU A 88 13.54 -40.26 0.86
CA LEU A 88 13.81 -39.11 0.01
C LEU A 88 12.51 -38.34 -0.32
N LEU A 89 11.45 -39.03 -0.73
CA LEU A 89 10.21 -38.37 -1.13
C LEU A 89 9.58 -37.47 -0.05
N PRO A 90 9.49 -37.88 1.23
CA PRO A 90 8.98 -37.00 2.28
C PRO A 90 9.85 -35.76 2.48
N ALA A 91 11.17 -35.91 2.40
CA ALA A 91 12.10 -34.78 2.52
C ALA A 91 11.95 -33.78 1.36
N VAL A 92 11.83 -34.28 0.13
CA VAL A 92 11.57 -33.45 -1.04
C VAL A 92 10.23 -32.70 -0.93
N ARG A 93 9.17 -33.41 -0.55
CA ARG A 93 7.84 -32.79 -0.32
C ARG A 93 7.89 -31.72 0.76
N THR A 94 8.68 -31.91 1.81
CA THR A 94 8.87 -30.86 2.84
C THR A 94 9.53 -29.61 2.24
N CYS A 95 10.52 -29.77 1.38
CA CYS A 95 11.17 -28.65 0.70
C CYS A 95 10.20 -27.94 -0.28
N GLU A 96 9.41 -28.69 -1.03
CA GLU A 96 8.37 -28.14 -1.93
C GLU A 96 7.31 -27.37 -1.16
N THR A 97 6.83 -27.96 -0.05
CA THR A 97 5.83 -27.30 0.82
C THR A 97 6.38 -26.01 1.42
N PHE A 98 7.64 -26.02 1.85
CA PHE A 98 8.30 -24.81 2.36
C PHE A 98 8.36 -23.71 1.29
N THR A 99 8.79 -24.05 0.08
CA THR A 99 8.86 -23.10 -1.04
C THR A 99 7.50 -22.50 -1.34
N LYS A 100 6.48 -23.34 -1.43
CA LYS A 100 5.10 -22.89 -1.68
C LYS A 100 4.57 -21.97 -0.57
N ARG A 101 4.79 -22.32 0.70
CA ARG A 101 4.40 -21.47 1.84
C ARG A 101 5.08 -20.10 1.77
N LEU A 102 6.35 -20.06 1.38
CA LEU A 102 7.12 -18.82 1.24
C LEU A 102 6.58 -17.94 0.11
N GLU A 103 6.22 -18.54 -1.02
CA GLU A 103 5.58 -17.86 -2.16
C GLU A 103 4.21 -17.31 -1.77
N ASP A 104 3.35 -18.14 -1.18
CA ASP A 104 2.02 -17.74 -0.71
C ASP A 104 2.09 -16.60 0.32
N LEU A 105 3.09 -16.63 1.21
CA LEU A 105 3.29 -15.59 2.21
C LEU A 105 3.73 -14.27 1.57
N SER A 106 4.62 -14.34 0.57
CA SER A 106 5.08 -13.18 -0.18
C SER A 106 3.94 -12.52 -0.97
N GLU A 107 3.08 -13.32 -1.60
CA GLU A 107 1.90 -12.82 -2.31
C GLU A 107 0.92 -12.14 -1.35
N ARG A 108 0.62 -12.77 -0.21
CA ARG A 108 -0.25 -12.17 0.82
C ARG A 108 0.32 -10.87 1.38
N ALA A 109 1.63 -10.81 1.66
CA ALA A 109 2.29 -9.59 2.13
C ALA A 109 2.19 -8.46 1.10
N SER A 110 2.38 -8.77 -0.19
CA SER A 110 2.21 -7.83 -1.29
C SER A 110 0.77 -7.32 -1.39
N GLY A 111 -0.22 -8.20 -1.23
CA GLY A 111 -1.64 -7.84 -1.23
C GLY A 111 -2.00 -6.87 -0.11
N VAL A 112 -1.54 -7.16 1.13
CA VAL A 112 -1.76 -6.26 2.28
C VAL A 112 -1.07 -4.92 2.08
N SER A 113 0.15 -4.91 1.51
CA SER A 113 0.88 -3.68 1.18
C SER A 113 0.12 -2.81 0.20
N SER A 114 -0.45 -3.41 -0.83
CA SER A 114 -1.28 -2.71 -1.82
C SER A 114 -2.54 -2.10 -1.20
N LEU A 115 -3.19 -2.81 -0.27
CA LEU A 115 -4.38 -2.30 0.44
C LEU A 115 -4.04 -1.08 1.30
N ILE A 116 -2.96 -1.13 2.07
CA ILE A 116 -2.51 0.02 2.89
C ILE A 116 -2.18 1.21 2.00
N ARG A 117 -1.45 1.00 0.91
CA ARG A 117 -1.11 2.06 -0.04
C ARG A 117 -2.34 2.73 -0.62
N THR A 118 -3.32 1.95 -1.10
CA THR A 118 -4.57 2.48 -1.62
C THR A 118 -5.34 3.29 -0.58
N ARG A 119 -5.32 2.85 0.68
CA ARG A 119 -5.95 3.55 1.80
C ARG A 119 -5.27 4.90 2.08
N ILE A 120 -3.94 4.94 2.11
CA ILE A 120 -3.17 6.18 2.26
C ILE A 120 -3.48 7.15 1.11
N GLU A 121 -3.46 6.68 -0.14
CA GLU A 121 -3.77 7.48 -1.32
C GLU A 121 -5.20 8.04 -1.28
N THR A 122 -6.17 7.24 -0.84
CA THR A 122 -7.57 7.67 -0.69
C THR A 122 -7.71 8.75 0.38
N THR A 123 -7.07 8.57 1.53
CA THR A 123 -7.06 9.54 2.64
C THR A 123 -6.44 10.87 2.21
N LEU A 124 -5.30 10.84 1.52
CA LEU A 124 -4.66 12.04 0.97
C LEU A 124 -5.54 12.75 -0.06
N SER A 125 -6.20 12.00 -0.93
CA SER A 125 -7.13 12.56 -1.92
C SER A 125 -8.33 13.25 -1.25
N GLN A 126 -8.90 12.65 -0.20
CA GLN A 126 -9.98 13.24 0.57
C GLN A 126 -9.53 14.54 1.25
N GLN A 127 -8.38 14.54 1.93
CA GLN A 127 -7.81 15.73 2.57
C GLN A 127 -7.56 16.86 1.55
N SER A 128 -7.03 16.51 0.38
CA SER A 128 -6.81 17.47 -0.71
C SER A 128 -8.13 18.09 -1.20
N THR A 129 -9.17 17.27 -1.35
CA THR A 129 -10.51 17.73 -1.75
C THR A 129 -11.12 18.66 -0.71
N ASP A 130 -10.99 18.33 0.59
CA ASP A 130 -11.49 19.17 1.69
C ASP A 130 -10.74 20.51 1.78
N LEU A 131 -9.42 20.49 1.56
CA LEU A 131 -8.64 21.73 1.46
C LEU A 131 -9.08 22.60 0.30
N LEU A 132 -9.28 22.04 -0.90
CA LEU A 132 -9.77 22.77 -2.06
C LEU A 132 -11.16 23.34 -1.81
N ARG A 133 -12.06 22.60 -1.17
CA ARG A 133 -13.39 23.06 -0.79
C ARG A 133 -13.33 24.24 0.19
N SER A 134 -12.47 24.17 1.20
CA SER A 134 -12.27 25.22 2.18
C SER A 134 -11.68 26.51 1.54
N MET A 135 -10.73 26.35 0.60
CA MET A 135 -10.18 27.46 -0.17
C MET A 135 -11.23 28.13 -1.04
N ASN A 136 -12.08 27.34 -1.72
CA ASN A 136 -13.15 27.88 -2.54
C ASN A 136 -14.16 28.68 -1.71
N GLN A 137 -14.53 28.21 -0.53
CA GLN A 137 -15.40 28.94 0.40
C GLN A 137 -14.80 30.28 0.84
N ARG A 138 -13.49 30.29 1.16
CA ARG A 138 -12.78 31.53 1.51
C ARG A 138 -12.75 32.51 0.36
N THR A 139 -12.49 32.05 -0.86
CA THR A 139 -12.49 32.89 -2.06
C THR A 139 -13.87 33.48 -2.33
N GLN A 140 -14.94 32.71 -2.19
CA GLN A 140 -16.30 33.22 -2.32
C GLN A 140 -16.65 34.28 -1.27
N MET A 141 -16.22 34.10 -0.02
CA MET A 141 -16.39 35.10 1.03
C MET A 141 -15.63 36.39 0.71
N GLN A 142 -14.42 36.25 0.20
CA GLN A 142 -13.57 37.39 -0.18
C GLN A 142 -14.20 38.19 -1.34
N LEU A 143 -14.75 37.50 -2.35
CA LEU A 143 -15.48 38.13 -3.45
C LEU A 143 -16.72 38.88 -2.96
N ARG A 144 -17.49 38.31 -2.03
CA ARG A 144 -18.68 38.98 -1.45
C ARG A 144 -18.28 40.24 -0.66
N LEU A 145 -17.20 40.18 0.13
CA LEU A 145 -16.67 41.33 0.82
C LEU A 145 -16.23 42.42 -0.15
N GLN A 146 -15.53 42.04 -1.23
CA GLN A 146 -15.10 42.99 -2.27
C GLN A 146 -16.30 43.66 -2.95
N GLN A 147 -17.36 42.91 -3.31
CA GLN A 147 -18.59 43.46 -3.89
C GLN A 147 -19.29 44.44 -2.91
N THR A 148 -19.28 44.13 -1.61
CA THR A 148 -19.89 45.02 -0.61
C THR A 148 -19.08 46.32 -0.48
N VAL A 149 -17.75 46.26 -0.46
CA VAL A 149 -16.88 47.45 -0.42
C VAL A 149 -16.99 48.27 -1.70
N GLU A 150 -17.06 47.61 -2.83
CA GLU A 150 -17.26 48.27 -4.15
C GLU A 150 -18.61 49.00 -4.20
N GLY A 151 -19.68 48.37 -3.75
CA GLY A 151 -21.00 49.00 -3.64
C GLY A 151 -21.01 50.24 -2.71
N LEU A 152 -20.31 50.16 -1.58
CA LEU A 152 -20.16 51.28 -0.64
C LEU A 152 -19.36 52.43 -1.26
N SER A 153 -18.31 52.10 -2.02
CA SER A 153 -17.48 53.11 -2.74
C SER A 153 -18.29 53.84 -3.79
N VAL A 154 -19.16 53.16 -4.53
CA VAL A 154 -20.05 53.79 -5.52
C VAL A 154 -21.03 54.74 -4.85
N LEU A 155 -21.64 54.38 -3.71
CA LEU A 155 -22.50 55.26 -2.92
C LEU A 155 -21.78 56.53 -2.46
N ALA A 156 -20.53 56.40 -1.94
CA ALA A 156 -19.72 57.49 -1.47
C ALA A 156 -19.39 58.47 -2.63
N ILE A 157 -18.94 57.94 -3.75
CA ILE A 157 -18.62 58.74 -4.94
C ILE A 157 -19.86 59.46 -5.47
N SER A 158 -21.01 58.78 -5.52
CA SER A 158 -22.27 59.41 -5.96
C SER A 158 -22.69 60.56 -5.03
N TYR A 159 -22.59 60.36 -3.72
CA TYR A 159 -22.85 61.42 -2.74
C TYR A 159 -21.94 62.66 -2.94
N TYR A 160 -20.66 62.46 -3.10
CA TYR A 160 -19.72 63.57 -3.39
C TYR A 160 -20.00 64.24 -4.72
N ALA A 161 -20.30 63.48 -5.78
CA ALA A 161 -20.64 63.99 -7.10
C ALA A 161 -21.87 64.91 -7.04
N ILE A 162 -22.96 64.50 -6.36
CA ILE A 162 -24.17 65.33 -6.16
C ILE A 162 -23.83 66.60 -5.35
N GLY A 163 -23.02 66.49 -4.31
CA GLY A 163 -22.58 67.62 -3.51
C GLY A 163 -21.80 68.67 -4.34
N ILE A 164 -20.89 68.21 -5.19
CA ILE A 164 -20.12 69.09 -6.08
C ILE A 164 -21.03 69.77 -7.10
N ILE A 165 -21.94 69.05 -7.73
CA ILE A 165 -22.90 69.60 -8.67
C ILE A 165 -23.77 70.67 -7.98
N GLY A 166 -24.26 70.41 -6.79
CA GLY A 166 -25.05 71.40 -6.00
C GLY A 166 -24.23 72.64 -5.63
N TYR A 167 -22.92 72.52 -5.38
CA TYR A 167 -22.03 73.60 -5.09
C TYR A 167 -21.80 74.51 -6.31
N ILE A 168 -21.69 73.93 -7.50
CA ILE A 168 -21.49 74.65 -8.77
C ILE A 168 -22.77 75.33 -9.20
N MET A 169 -23.92 74.76 -8.98
CA MET A 169 -25.22 75.33 -9.36
C MET A 169 -25.65 76.52 -8.51
N LYS A 170 -25.21 76.64 -7.24
CA LYS A 170 -25.54 77.77 -6.36
C LYS A 170 -25.11 79.14 -6.91
N PRO A 171 -23.88 79.39 -7.38
CA PRO A 171 -23.52 80.70 -7.99
C PRO A 171 -24.19 80.91 -9.34
N ALA A 172 -24.46 79.86 -10.12
CA ALA A 172 -25.12 79.98 -11.40
C ALA A 172 -26.58 80.49 -11.27
N MET A 173 -27.29 80.11 -10.23
CA MET A 173 -28.64 80.54 -9.90
C MET A 173 -28.71 82.01 -9.42
N HIS A 174 -27.60 82.58 -8.98
CA HIS A 174 -27.55 83.97 -8.52
C HIS A 174 -27.16 84.95 -9.63
N TYR A 175 -26.78 84.43 -10.79
CA TYR A 175 -26.42 85.28 -11.98
C TYR A 175 -27.42 85.33 -13.08
N VAL A 176 -28.59 84.65 -12.92
CA VAL A 176 -29.70 84.71 -13.87
C VAL A 176 -30.77 85.70 -13.29
N PRO A 177 -31.04 86.85 -13.92
CA PRO A 177 -32.04 87.79 -13.49
C PRO A 177 -33.44 87.23 -13.62
#